data_aaf98c59f5642315b4ca65de9e1ff350
#
_entry.id   aaf98c59f5642315b4ca65de9e1ff350
#
_cell.length_a   1.000
_cell.length_b   1.000
_cell.length_c   1.000
_cell.angle_alpha   90.00
_cell.angle_beta   90.00
_cell.angle_gamma   90.00
#
_symmetry.space_group_name_H-M   'P 1'
#
loop_
_entity.id
_entity.type
_entity.pdbx_description
1 polymer ?
#
loop_
_entity_poly.entity_id
_entity_poly.type
_entity_poly.pdbx_seq_one_letter_code
_entity_poly.pdbx_strand_id
1 'polypeptide(L)'
;RDRSVSRGLGDVYKRQENFSLYINGVLRTVCVPPQWTLLRVLRETLGLTGAKNGCSSGDCGACRVILDGTAVNACKVPIKDAAGHRVETIEGLSRNGQLHPIQQAFIDCGAVQCGFCTPGMVMSAKALLDKTLHPSDEEIREALAPNLCRCTGYYKIEEAGREAARRLEAQDR
;
A
#
# COMPACT_ATOMS: atom_id res chain seq x y z
N ARG A 1 -47.37 -23.67 7.81
CA ARG A 1 -46.22 -24.28 7.09
C ARG A 1 -45.36 -23.17 6.60
N ASP A 2 -44.38 -22.78 7.43
CA ASP A 2 -43.31 -21.86 7.08
C ASP A 2 -42.38 -22.53 6.05
N ARG A 3 -42.40 -22.03 4.84
CA ARG A 3 -41.34 -22.31 3.86
C ARG A 3 -40.26 -21.28 4.08
N SER A 4 -39.30 -21.57 4.95
CA SER A 4 -38.05 -20.87 4.97
C SER A 4 -37.32 -21.13 3.64
N VAL A 5 -37.37 -20.16 2.74
CA VAL A 5 -36.56 -20.19 1.52
C VAL A 5 -35.11 -20.09 1.97
N SER A 6 -34.39 -21.21 1.87
CA SER A 6 -32.95 -21.26 2.00
C SER A 6 -32.37 -20.22 1.03
N ARG A 7 -31.85 -19.10 1.56
CA ARG A 7 -31.05 -18.16 0.77
C ARG A 7 -29.74 -18.87 0.49
N GLY A 8 -29.73 -19.63 -0.60
CA GLY A 8 -28.62 -20.48 -0.99
C GLY A 8 -27.37 -19.65 -1.28
N LEU A 9 -26.20 -20.28 -1.11
CA LEU A 9 -24.87 -19.80 -1.52
C LEU A 9 -24.83 -19.17 -2.92
N GLY A 10 -25.75 -19.53 -3.81
CA GLY A 10 -25.90 -18.94 -5.14
C GLY A 10 -26.24 -17.44 -5.18
N ASP A 11 -26.79 -16.86 -4.10
CA ASP A 11 -27.12 -15.43 -4.05
C ASP A 11 -25.86 -14.58 -3.75
N VAL A 12 -24.86 -15.15 -3.09
CA VAL A 12 -23.56 -14.50 -2.83
C VAL A 12 -22.74 -14.42 -4.12
N TYR A 13 -22.78 -15.44 -4.98
CA TYR A 13 -22.08 -15.46 -6.25
C TYR A 13 -22.72 -14.57 -7.31
N LYS A 14 -24.03 -14.32 -7.25
CA LYS A 14 -24.76 -13.44 -8.17
C LYS A 14 -24.45 -11.95 -8.03
N ARG A 15 -23.67 -11.57 -6.99
CA ARG A 15 -23.30 -10.19 -6.69
C ARG A 15 -21.82 -9.90 -6.92
N GLN A 16 -21.10 -10.78 -7.62
CA GLN A 16 -19.72 -10.54 -7.99
C GLN A 16 -19.64 -9.88 -9.37
N GLU A 17 -18.70 -8.97 -9.52
CA GLU A 17 -18.43 -8.25 -10.76
C GLU A 17 -16.95 -8.36 -11.10
N ASN A 18 -16.63 -8.25 -12.39
CA ASN A 18 -15.25 -8.26 -12.86
C ASN A 18 -14.68 -6.85 -12.81
N PHE A 19 -13.53 -6.71 -12.12
CA PHE A 19 -12.77 -5.47 -12.07
C PHE A 19 -11.37 -5.74 -12.61
N SER A 20 -10.93 -4.93 -13.57
CA SER A 20 -9.57 -4.99 -14.12
C SER A 20 -8.78 -3.78 -13.64
N LEU A 21 -7.57 -4.01 -13.15
CA LEU A 21 -6.67 -2.97 -12.66
C LEU A 21 -5.21 -3.40 -12.88
N TYR A 22 -4.31 -2.44 -12.98
CA TYR A 22 -2.88 -2.72 -13.12
C TYR A 22 -2.24 -2.81 -11.74
N ILE A 23 -1.77 -4.00 -11.34
CA ILE A 23 -1.09 -4.22 -10.06
C ILE A 23 0.39 -4.46 -10.33
N ASN A 24 1.25 -3.59 -9.81
CA ASN A 24 2.70 -3.66 -9.99
C ASN A 24 3.10 -3.83 -11.46
N GLY A 25 2.43 -3.09 -12.35
CA GLY A 25 2.67 -3.10 -13.79
C GLY A 25 1.99 -4.24 -14.57
N VAL A 26 1.28 -5.16 -13.91
CA VAL A 26 0.60 -6.30 -14.54
C VAL A 26 -0.92 -6.11 -14.48
N LEU A 27 -1.60 -6.23 -15.64
CA LEU A 27 -3.06 -6.22 -15.68
C LEU A 27 -3.61 -7.46 -14.96
N ARG A 28 -4.47 -7.24 -13.99
CA ARG A 28 -5.18 -8.27 -13.21
C ARG A 28 -6.67 -8.05 -13.31
N THR A 29 -7.42 -9.11 -13.59
CA THR A 29 -8.88 -9.12 -13.53
C THR A 29 -9.31 -9.97 -12.34
N VAL A 30 -10.13 -9.42 -11.47
CA VAL A 30 -10.65 -10.07 -10.27
C VAL A 30 -12.17 -10.09 -10.30
N CYS A 31 -12.79 -11.19 -9.88
CA CYS A 31 -14.22 -11.34 -9.76
C CYS A 31 -14.59 -11.30 -8.26
N VAL A 32 -15.10 -10.16 -7.81
CA VAL A 32 -15.35 -9.88 -6.38
C VAL A 32 -16.61 -9.04 -6.19
N PRO A 33 -17.21 -9.02 -4.99
CA PRO A 33 -18.30 -8.11 -4.68
C PRO A 33 -17.90 -6.63 -4.83
N PRO A 34 -18.71 -5.78 -5.46
CA PRO A 34 -18.38 -4.36 -5.72
C PRO A 34 -18.20 -3.51 -4.47
N GLN A 35 -18.70 -3.96 -3.30
CA GLN A 35 -18.51 -3.30 -2.01
C GLN A 35 -17.17 -3.59 -1.35
N TRP A 36 -16.34 -4.49 -1.92
CA TRP A 36 -15.01 -4.76 -1.36
C TRP A 36 -14.10 -3.56 -1.50
N THR A 37 -13.21 -3.41 -0.51
CA THR A 37 -12.14 -2.42 -0.59
C THR A 37 -10.95 -2.96 -1.38
N LEU A 38 -10.15 -2.05 -1.94
CA LEU A 38 -8.90 -2.40 -2.59
C LEU A 38 -7.99 -3.23 -1.67
N LEU A 39 -7.90 -2.86 -0.38
CA LEU A 39 -7.12 -3.61 0.61
C LEU A 39 -7.56 -5.08 0.67
N ARG A 40 -8.86 -5.32 0.71
CA ARG A 40 -9.40 -6.68 0.78
C ARG A 40 -9.06 -7.48 -0.47
N VAL A 41 -9.21 -6.89 -1.65
CA VAL A 41 -8.84 -7.53 -2.92
C VAL A 41 -7.36 -7.86 -2.97
N LEU A 42 -6.49 -6.91 -2.63
CA LEU A 42 -5.04 -7.13 -2.61
C LEU A 42 -4.68 -8.33 -1.73
N ARG A 43 -5.24 -8.40 -0.51
CA ARG A 43 -4.87 -9.41 0.47
C ARG A 43 -5.54 -10.77 0.26
N GLU A 44 -6.88 -10.78 0.04
CA GLU A 44 -7.67 -12.02 0.04
C GLU A 44 -7.74 -12.66 -1.36
N THR A 45 -7.71 -11.85 -2.44
CA THR A 45 -7.82 -12.37 -3.80
C THR A 45 -6.45 -12.52 -4.47
N LEU A 46 -5.57 -11.52 -4.31
CA LEU A 46 -4.28 -11.50 -4.99
C LEU A 46 -3.11 -11.99 -4.13
N GLY A 47 -3.32 -12.25 -2.84
CA GLY A 47 -2.28 -12.73 -1.93
C GLY A 47 -1.20 -11.69 -1.58
N LEU A 48 -1.41 -10.41 -1.95
CA LEU A 48 -0.49 -9.32 -1.67
C LEU A 48 -0.73 -8.81 -0.24
N THR A 49 -0.01 -9.40 0.71
CA THR A 49 -0.22 -9.21 2.15
C THR A 49 0.62 -8.10 2.76
N GLY A 50 1.48 -7.43 1.99
CA GLY A 50 2.33 -6.33 2.44
C GLY A 50 1.52 -5.14 2.94
N ALA A 51 0.48 -4.71 2.22
CA ALA A 51 -0.48 -3.76 2.76
C ALA A 51 -1.25 -4.37 3.93
N LYS A 52 -1.14 -3.77 5.13
CA LYS A 52 -1.67 -4.34 6.39
C LYS A 52 -3.03 -3.76 6.76
N ASN A 53 -3.89 -4.61 7.33
CA ASN A 53 -5.15 -4.15 7.93
C ASN A 53 -4.91 -3.83 9.42
N GLY A 54 -4.73 -2.53 9.74
CA GLY A 54 -4.53 -2.08 11.13
C GLY A 54 -5.76 -1.51 11.78
N CYS A 55 -6.51 -0.63 11.11
CA CYS A 55 -7.66 0.07 11.71
C CYS A 55 -8.97 -0.06 10.91
N SER A 56 -8.92 -0.30 9.60
CA SER A 56 -10.06 -0.27 8.66
C SER A 56 -10.80 1.08 8.57
N SER A 57 -10.42 2.08 9.38
CA SER A 57 -11.02 3.42 9.44
C SER A 57 -10.30 4.46 8.58
N GLY A 58 -9.06 4.16 8.12
CA GLY A 58 -8.24 5.06 7.31
C GLY A 58 -7.20 5.86 8.10
N ASP A 59 -7.10 5.67 9.43
CA ASP A 59 -6.29 6.52 10.30
C ASP A 59 -4.83 6.06 10.42
N CYS A 60 -4.58 4.73 10.39
CA CYS A 60 -3.26 4.19 10.75
C CYS A 60 -2.24 4.15 9.61
N GLY A 61 -2.65 4.29 8.37
CA GLY A 61 -1.75 4.27 7.21
C GLY A 61 -1.06 2.93 6.90
N ALA A 62 -1.26 1.87 7.69
CA ALA A 62 -0.59 0.57 7.50
C ALA A 62 -0.98 -0.14 6.18
N CYS A 63 -2.08 0.27 5.56
CA CYS A 63 -2.59 -0.24 4.29
C CYS A 63 -2.22 0.64 3.09
N ARG A 64 -1.28 1.57 3.21
CA ARG A 64 -0.94 2.48 2.12
C ARG A 64 -0.38 1.76 0.91
N VAL A 65 -0.87 2.17 -0.24
CA VAL A 65 -0.42 1.80 -1.58
C VAL A 65 -0.36 3.06 -2.43
N ILE A 66 0.29 3.01 -3.58
CA ILE A 66 0.26 4.12 -4.53
C ILE A 66 -0.79 3.82 -5.59
N LEU A 67 -1.74 4.71 -5.74
CA LEU A 67 -2.78 4.69 -6.79
C LEU A 67 -2.52 5.87 -7.72
N ASP A 68 -2.16 5.59 -8.97
CA ASP A 68 -1.79 6.59 -9.98
C ASP A 68 -0.82 7.68 -9.44
N GLY A 69 0.25 7.25 -8.78
CA GLY A 69 1.29 8.14 -8.23
C GLY A 69 0.93 8.81 -6.90
N THR A 70 -0.24 8.51 -6.32
CA THR A 70 -0.65 9.10 -5.04
C THR A 70 -0.78 8.04 -3.96
N ALA A 71 -0.19 8.28 -2.77
CA ALA A 71 -0.33 7.38 -1.64
C ALA A 71 -1.75 7.45 -1.05
N VAL A 72 -2.46 6.32 -1.05
CA VAL A 72 -3.83 6.21 -0.55
C VAL A 72 -3.96 5.08 0.47
N ASN A 73 -4.93 5.20 1.37
CA ASN A 73 -5.29 4.15 2.31
C ASN A 73 -6.21 3.13 1.62
N ALA A 74 -5.67 1.99 1.19
CA ALA A 74 -6.40 0.98 0.42
C ALA A 74 -7.66 0.43 1.13
N CYS A 75 -7.75 0.55 2.45
CA CYS A 75 -8.96 0.21 3.21
C CYS A 75 -10.14 1.18 2.98
N LYS A 76 -9.89 2.36 2.40
CA LYS A 76 -10.90 3.39 2.12
C LYS A 76 -11.24 3.47 0.63
N VAL A 77 -10.49 2.80 -0.24
CA VAL A 77 -10.71 2.80 -1.69
C VAL A 77 -11.63 1.63 -2.04
N PRO A 78 -12.86 1.85 -2.50
CA PRO A 78 -13.71 0.80 -3.07
C PRO A 78 -13.06 0.19 -4.31
N ILE A 79 -13.23 -1.11 -4.55
CA ILE A 79 -12.62 -1.77 -5.72
C ILE A 79 -13.09 -1.16 -7.05
N LYS A 80 -14.32 -0.73 -7.12
CA LYS A 80 -14.89 -0.06 -8.31
C LYS A 80 -14.14 1.23 -8.68
N ASP A 81 -13.65 1.97 -7.65
CA ASP A 81 -12.94 3.24 -7.84
C ASP A 81 -11.45 3.02 -8.19
N ALA A 82 -10.93 1.81 -7.95
CA ALA A 82 -9.58 1.40 -8.36
C ALA A 82 -9.57 0.71 -9.74
N ALA A 83 -10.73 0.38 -10.30
CA ALA A 83 -10.83 -0.29 -11.60
C ALA A 83 -10.29 0.61 -12.71
N GLY A 84 -9.46 0.05 -13.60
CA GLY A 84 -8.79 0.78 -14.68
C GLY A 84 -7.51 1.54 -14.27
N HIS A 85 -7.26 1.69 -12.97
CA HIS A 85 -6.15 2.45 -12.43
C HIS A 85 -4.89 1.59 -12.17
N ARG A 86 -3.77 2.27 -11.91
CA ARG A 86 -2.48 1.64 -11.59
C ARG A 86 -2.27 1.65 -10.08
N VAL A 87 -2.04 0.47 -9.52
CA VAL A 87 -1.77 0.27 -8.10
C VAL A 87 -0.36 -0.27 -7.93
N GLU A 88 0.45 0.41 -7.15
CA GLU A 88 1.76 -0.10 -6.72
C GLU A 88 1.67 -0.47 -5.25
N THR A 89 2.20 -1.66 -4.93
CA THR A 89 2.29 -2.18 -3.56
C THR A 89 3.74 -2.42 -3.19
N ILE A 90 4.01 -2.64 -1.91
CA ILE A 90 5.38 -2.90 -1.41
C ILE A 90 6.05 -4.08 -2.13
N GLU A 91 5.27 -5.09 -2.54
CA GLU A 91 5.77 -6.26 -3.25
C GLU A 91 6.30 -5.92 -4.65
N GLY A 92 5.81 -4.84 -5.25
CA GLY A 92 6.24 -4.40 -6.58
C GLY A 92 7.55 -3.62 -6.61
N LEU A 93 8.07 -3.20 -5.44
CA LEU A 93 9.26 -2.37 -5.38
C LEU A 93 10.55 -3.15 -5.61
N SER A 94 10.66 -4.34 -5.05
CA SER A 94 11.85 -5.19 -5.26
C SER A 94 11.85 -5.79 -6.66
N ARG A 95 13.02 -5.76 -7.33
CA ARG A 95 13.16 -6.32 -8.68
C ARG A 95 14.35 -7.26 -8.72
N ASN A 96 14.19 -8.43 -9.33
CA ASN A 96 15.26 -9.44 -9.50
C ASN A 96 15.97 -9.81 -8.17
N GLY A 97 15.23 -9.85 -7.07
CA GLY A 97 15.79 -10.15 -5.75
C GLY A 97 16.54 -8.98 -5.09
N GLN A 98 16.61 -7.82 -5.72
CA GLN A 98 17.21 -6.61 -5.17
C GLN A 98 16.14 -5.71 -4.58
N LEU A 99 16.41 -5.21 -3.38
CA LEU A 99 15.54 -4.25 -2.71
C LEU A 99 15.62 -2.89 -3.41
N HIS A 100 14.49 -2.21 -3.44
CA HIS A 100 14.46 -0.81 -3.86
C HIS A 100 15.29 0.05 -2.89
N PRO A 101 15.99 1.12 -3.35
CA PRO A 101 16.80 1.99 -2.48
C PRO A 101 16.09 2.47 -1.22
N ILE A 102 14.78 2.75 -1.31
CA ILE A 102 13.95 3.13 -0.16
C ILE A 102 13.86 1.97 0.85
N GLN A 103 13.58 0.75 0.39
CA GLN A 103 13.50 -0.42 1.27
C GLN A 103 14.83 -0.67 1.97
N GLN A 104 15.93 -0.58 1.23
CA GLN A 104 17.27 -0.75 1.77
C GLN A 104 17.61 0.34 2.80
N ALA A 105 17.26 1.59 2.54
CA ALA A 105 17.46 2.69 3.48
C ALA A 105 16.73 2.45 4.82
N PHE A 106 15.49 1.93 4.79
CA PHE A 106 14.74 1.59 6.00
C PHE A 106 15.43 0.50 6.84
N ILE A 107 16.08 -0.46 6.19
CA ILE A 107 16.85 -1.51 6.87
C ILE A 107 18.11 -0.92 7.48
N ASP A 108 18.90 -0.22 6.69
CA ASP A 108 20.23 0.27 7.09
C ASP A 108 20.16 1.33 8.20
N CYS A 109 19.14 2.19 8.19
CA CYS A 109 18.90 3.16 9.25
C CYS A 109 18.25 2.54 10.51
N GLY A 110 17.94 1.24 10.52
CA GLY A 110 17.27 0.59 11.65
C GLY A 110 15.82 1.10 11.86
N ALA A 111 15.14 1.53 10.80
CA ALA A 111 13.77 2.05 10.84
C ALA A 111 12.71 0.96 10.99
N VAL A 112 13.11 -0.30 11.08
CA VAL A 112 12.21 -1.46 11.18
C VAL A 112 12.38 -2.10 12.56
N GLN A 113 11.25 -2.28 13.28
CA GLN A 113 11.20 -3.10 14.51
C GLN A 113 10.23 -4.26 14.31
N CYS A 114 8.95 -4.14 14.66
CA CYS A 114 7.96 -5.21 14.42
C CYS A 114 7.59 -5.39 12.94
N GLY A 115 7.86 -4.42 12.09
CA GLY A 115 7.63 -4.46 10.63
C GLY A 115 6.20 -4.19 10.19
N PHE A 116 5.23 -4.04 11.10
CA PHE A 116 3.81 -3.92 10.73
C PHE A 116 3.50 -2.63 9.95
N CYS A 117 4.01 -1.48 10.40
CA CYS A 117 3.81 -0.19 9.72
C CYS A 117 4.76 0.01 8.52
N THR A 118 5.84 -0.75 8.45
CA THR A 118 6.94 -0.53 7.49
C THR A 118 6.48 -0.48 6.03
N PRO A 119 5.63 -1.39 5.51
CA PRO A 119 5.15 -1.30 4.14
C PRO A 119 4.45 0.02 3.84
N GLY A 120 3.56 0.46 4.73
CA GLY A 120 2.86 1.73 4.57
C GLY A 120 3.80 2.95 4.62
N MET A 121 4.79 2.95 5.52
CA MET A 121 5.81 4.00 5.62
C MET A 121 6.65 4.08 4.33
N VAL A 122 7.12 2.93 3.83
CA VAL A 122 7.89 2.85 2.58
C VAL A 122 7.08 3.37 1.40
N MET A 123 5.80 2.99 1.28
CA MET A 123 4.94 3.47 0.19
C MET A 123 4.66 4.98 0.29
N SER A 124 4.56 5.53 1.51
CA SER A 124 4.43 6.98 1.74
C SER A 124 5.70 7.73 1.33
N ALA A 125 6.87 7.23 1.75
CA ALA A 125 8.17 7.80 1.36
C ALA A 125 8.35 7.73 -0.16
N LYS A 126 7.99 6.60 -0.79
CA LYS A 126 8.08 6.46 -2.25
C LYS A 126 7.21 7.48 -2.97
N ALA A 127 5.97 7.67 -2.58
CA ALA A 127 5.08 8.63 -3.22
C ALA A 127 5.56 10.09 -3.11
N LEU A 128 6.34 10.43 -2.09
CA LEU A 128 7.05 11.71 -1.99
C LEU A 128 8.24 11.74 -2.94
N LEU A 129 9.11 10.72 -2.88
CA LEU A 129 10.37 10.68 -3.62
C LEU A 129 10.19 10.51 -5.13
N ASP A 130 9.05 9.98 -5.57
CA ASP A 130 8.66 9.98 -6.99
C ASP A 130 8.32 11.40 -7.52
N LYS A 131 8.02 12.34 -6.62
CA LYS A 131 7.70 13.74 -6.98
C LYS A 131 8.91 14.66 -6.87
N THR A 132 9.76 14.43 -5.87
CA THR A 132 10.96 15.23 -5.63
C THR A 132 12.06 14.36 -5.03
N LEU A 133 13.28 14.49 -5.58
CA LEU A 133 14.47 13.81 -5.04
C LEU A 133 15.16 14.65 -3.94
N HIS A 134 14.73 15.90 -3.76
CA HIS A 134 15.30 16.82 -2.76
C HIS A 134 14.22 17.30 -1.78
N PRO A 135 13.54 16.38 -1.05
CA PRO A 135 12.54 16.80 -0.09
C PRO A 135 13.20 17.48 1.11
N SER A 136 12.56 18.49 1.64
CA SER A 136 12.88 19.04 2.95
C SER A 136 12.52 18.08 4.07
N ASP A 137 13.10 18.29 5.25
CA ASP A 137 12.76 17.51 6.45
C ASP A 137 11.26 17.60 6.80
N GLU A 138 10.65 18.75 6.55
CA GLU A 138 9.22 18.96 6.78
C GLU A 138 8.37 18.13 5.82
N GLU A 139 8.70 18.14 4.52
CA GLU A 139 7.99 17.32 3.52
C GLU A 139 8.10 15.81 3.82
N ILE A 140 9.26 15.36 4.34
CA ILE A 140 9.43 13.96 4.78
C ILE A 140 8.48 13.67 5.95
N ARG A 141 8.44 14.54 6.97
CA ARG A 141 7.53 14.37 8.12
C ARG A 141 6.07 14.37 7.69
N GLU A 142 5.65 15.32 6.86
CA GLU A 142 4.28 15.41 6.35
C GLU A 142 3.88 14.16 5.54
N ALA A 143 4.76 13.65 4.70
CA ALA A 143 4.50 12.43 3.94
C ALA A 143 4.33 11.20 4.83
N LEU A 144 5.09 11.12 5.94
CA LEU A 144 5.07 10.00 6.88
C LEU A 144 3.99 10.16 7.97
N ALA A 145 3.55 11.37 8.28
CA ALA A 145 2.59 11.68 9.35
C ALA A 145 1.28 10.85 9.31
N PRO A 146 0.71 10.53 8.13
CA PRO A 146 -0.49 9.69 8.07
C PRO A 146 -0.26 8.22 8.43
N ASN A 147 0.97 7.82 8.79
CA ASN A 147 1.30 6.45 9.15
C ASN A 147 1.62 6.34 10.65
N LEU A 148 0.90 5.48 11.38
CA LEU A 148 1.13 5.26 12.79
C LEU A 148 2.17 4.16 13.04
N CYS A 149 3.18 4.48 13.87
CA CYS A 149 4.12 3.52 14.40
C CYS A 149 4.16 3.57 15.93
N ARG A 150 3.98 2.43 16.60
CA ARG A 150 4.04 2.32 18.06
C ARG A 150 5.42 1.99 18.60
N CYS A 151 6.34 1.58 17.73
CA CYS A 151 7.60 0.96 18.14
C CYS A 151 8.80 1.91 18.06
N THR A 152 8.95 2.65 16.94
CA THR A 152 10.22 3.29 16.54
C THR A 152 10.42 4.71 17.08
N GLY A 153 9.35 5.39 17.52
CA GLY A 153 9.42 6.81 17.87
C GLY A 153 9.69 7.75 16.68
N TYR A 154 9.55 7.25 15.43
CA TYR A 154 9.64 7.95 14.14
C TYR A 154 11.03 8.43 13.72
N TYR A 155 11.93 8.79 14.62
CA TYR A 155 13.24 9.36 14.29
C TYR A 155 14.00 8.56 13.22
N LYS A 156 14.10 7.24 13.40
CA LYS A 156 14.78 6.35 12.44
C LYS A 156 14.04 6.23 11.10
N ILE A 157 12.73 6.40 11.11
CA ILE A 157 11.91 6.39 9.89
C ILE A 157 12.15 7.66 9.07
N GLU A 158 12.24 8.82 9.72
CA GLU A 158 12.58 10.08 9.06
C GLU A 158 14.02 10.05 8.51
N GLU A 159 14.97 9.51 9.29
CA GLU A 159 16.35 9.30 8.85
C GLU A 159 16.40 8.41 7.59
N ALA A 160 15.62 7.33 7.56
CA ALA A 160 15.51 6.45 6.41
C ALA A 160 14.91 7.17 5.17
N GLY A 161 13.97 8.08 5.39
CA GLY A 161 13.43 8.91 4.31
C GLY A 161 14.50 9.80 3.66
N ARG A 162 15.34 10.49 4.48
CA ARG A 162 16.48 11.29 3.99
C ARG A 162 17.51 10.44 3.26
N GLU A 163 17.87 9.29 3.83
CA GLU A 163 18.81 8.37 3.24
C GLU A 163 18.32 7.81 1.91
N ALA A 164 17.03 7.51 1.81
CA ALA A 164 16.40 7.06 0.57
C ALA A 164 16.48 8.11 -0.54
N ALA A 165 16.20 9.38 -0.21
CA ALA A 165 16.33 10.50 -1.14
C ALA A 165 17.75 10.61 -1.70
N ARG A 166 18.75 10.58 -0.82
CA ARG A 166 20.17 10.64 -1.19
C ARG A 166 20.61 9.49 -2.09
N ARG A 167 20.11 8.27 -1.84
CA ARG A 167 20.42 7.09 -2.68
C ARG A 167 19.80 7.17 -4.06
N LEU A 168 18.57 7.64 -4.15
CA LEU A 168 17.89 7.81 -5.44
C LEU A 168 18.56 8.91 -6.27
N GLU A 169 18.94 10.05 -5.66
CA GLU A 169 19.71 11.10 -6.34
C GLU A 169 21.04 10.56 -6.90
N ALA A 170 21.74 9.72 -6.12
CA ALA A 170 23.01 9.13 -6.57
C ALA A 170 22.86 8.15 -7.74
N GLN A 171 21.68 7.54 -7.93
CA GLN A 171 21.39 6.65 -9.06
C GLN A 171 20.94 7.38 -10.33
N ASP A 172 20.46 8.61 -10.19
CA ASP A 172 19.97 9.44 -11.31
C ASP A 172 21.12 10.22 -11.99
N ARG A 173 22.33 10.20 -11.42
CA ARG A 173 23.57 10.81 -11.95
C ARG A 173 24.31 9.84 -12.86
#